data_cf33e0e69d30cf332d75878619c28b0a
#
_entry.id   cf33e0e69d30cf332d75878619c28b0a
#
_cell.length_a   1.000
_cell.length_b   1.000
_cell.length_c   1.000
_cell.angle_alpha   90.00
_cell.angle_beta   90.00
_cell.angle_gamma   90.00
#
_symmetry.space_group_name_H-M   'P 1'
#
loop_
_entity.id
_entity.type
_entity.pdbx_description
1 polymer ?
#
loop_
_entity_poly.entity_id
_entity_poly.type
_entity_poly.pdbx_seq_one_letter_code
_entity_poly.pdbx_strand_id
1 'polypeptide(L)'
;MRVQSLTLAAASVALLAPTTAPAPPQAHPGSPGGRAGTVLAADLLAKVRDATTAPAPPQAHPGSPGGRAGTVLAADLLAKVRDCVPVSRGRYRSDEGAPANIPVCGTSGAVFWKADLDIDCDGRPGPRCNRRTDPYFAASTAFARSDGRPLSAEALPFVVLPAPSRIWDFRDHGITGGSVVAVIHRDRVQYAVVGDTGPQGIIGEASYASADALGIRADPHGGGARSGVTYIVFENSRVSPIEDRAEAVATGERLARRFIAGD
;
A
#
# COMPACT_ATOMS: atom_id res chain seq x y z
N MET A 1 -23.56 6.60 61.76
CA MET A 1 -23.34 5.15 61.51
C MET A 1 -22.49 5.00 60.23
N ARG A 2 -21.24 4.64 60.40
CA ARG A 2 -20.32 4.37 59.27
C ARG A 2 -20.34 2.87 59.01
N VAL A 3 -20.65 2.44 57.79
CA VAL A 3 -20.52 1.07 57.35
C VAL A 3 -19.24 0.98 56.48
N GLN A 4 -18.27 0.24 56.97
CA GLN A 4 -17.03 -0.09 56.22
C GLN A 4 -17.28 -1.38 55.43
N SER A 5 -17.11 -1.28 54.11
CA SER A 5 -17.10 -2.48 53.23
C SER A 5 -15.68 -2.98 53.10
N LEU A 6 -15.47 -4.21 53.54
CA LEU A 6 -14.24 -5.00 53.33
C LEU A 6 -14.24 -5.52 51.89
N THR A 7 -13.21 -5.22 51.14
CA THR A 7 -12.91 -5.86 49.85
C THR A 7 -11.93 -7.01 50.09
N LEU A 8 -12.38 -8.24 49.78
CA LEU A 8 -11.50 -9.40 49.71
C LEU A 8 -10.68 -9.41 48.41
N ALA A 9 -9.37 -9.41 48.54
CA ALA A 9 -8.46 -9.66 47.46
C ALA A 9 -8.27 -11.15 47.25
N ALA A 10 -8.65 -11.69 46.08
CA ALA A 10 -8.34 -13.03 45.66
C ALA A 10 -6.99 -13.04 44.93
N ALA A 11 -6.03 -13.77 45.51
CA ALA A 11 -4.72 -14.01 44.89
C ALA A 11 -4.84 -15.21 43.94
N SER A 12 -4.63 -14.97 42.66
CA SER A 12 -4.52 -16.05 41.65
C SER A 12 -3.06 -16.49 41.53
N VAL A 13 -2.80 -17.74 41.87
CA VAL A 13 -1.51 -18.39 41.67
C VAL A 13 -1.45 -18.92 40.23
N ALA A 14 -0.58 -18.38 39.40
CA ALA A 14 -0.30 -18.88 38.06
C ALA A 14 0.74 -20.01 38.15
N LEU A 15 0.34 -21.24 37.77
CA LEU A 15 1.26 -22.36 37.56
C LEU A 15 2.03 -22.13 36.25
N LEU A 16 3.33 -21.98 36.33
CA LEU A 16 4.26 -22.03 35.22
C LEU A 16 4.54 -23.47 34.82
N ALA A 17 4.13 -23.85 33.60
CA ALA A 17 4.54 -25.10 32.98
C ALA A 17 5.93 -24.94 32.30
N PRO A 18 6.83 -25.92 32.37
CA PRO A 18 8.13 -25.85 31.72
C PRO A 18 7.99 -26.04 30.20
N THR A 19 8.46 -25.09 29.43
CA THR A 19 8.60 -25.20 27.97
C THR A 19 9.87 -25.99 27.65
N THR A 20 9.74 -27.15 27.06
CA THR A 20 10.83 -27.91 26.45
C THR A 20 11.21 -27.32 25.11
N ALA A 21 12.45 -26.87 24.96
CA ALA A 21 13.00 -26.41 23.70
C ALA A 21 13.23 -27.59 22.73
N PRO A 22 12.98 -27.43 21.40
CA PRO A 22 13.34 -28.45 20.43
C PRO A 22 14.85 -28.46 20.17
N ALA A 23 15.39 -29.67 20.01
CA ALA A 23 16.80 -29.93 19.75
C ALA A 23 17.19 -29.49 18.31
N PRO A 24 18.45 -29.08 18.08
CA PRO A 24 18.93 -28.71 16.77
C PRO A 24 19.11 -29.91 15.82
N PRO A 25 18.94 -29.76 14.49
CA PRO A 25 19.10 -30.86 13.53
C PRO A 25 20.58 -31.27 13.40
N GLN A 26 20.80 -32.58 13.39
CA GLN A 26 22.11 -33.18 13.21
C GLN A 26 22.56 -33.12 11.72
N ALA A 27 23.82 -32.79 11.50
CA ALA A 27 24.47 -32.83 10.22
C ALA A 27 24.75 -34.27 9.76
N HIS A 28 24.42 -34.62 8.52
CA HIS A 28 24.83 -35.83 7.86
C HIS A 28 26.18 -35.64 7.16
N PRO A 29 27.09 -36.68 7.21
CA PRO A 29 28.41 -36.60 6.57
C PRO A 29 28.32 -36.82 5.05
N GLY A 30 29.19 -36.13 4.34
CA GLY A 30 29.31 -36.17 2.88
C GLY A 30 29.84 -37.47 2.30
N SER A 31 29.61 -37.64 1.02
CA SER A 31 30.29 -38.61 0.16
C SER A 31 30.99 -37.92 -1.03
N PRO A 32 32.08 -38.46 -1.51
CA PRO A 32 33.04 -37.73 -2.29
C PRO A 32 32.98 -38.03 -3.80
N GLY A 33 33.50 -37.09 -4.61
CA GLY A 33 34.27 -37.38 -5.80
C GLY A 33 33.53 -37.55 -7.12
N GLY A 34 33.75 -36.65 -8.03
CA GLY A 34 33.42 -36.76 -9.46
C GLY A 34 34.11 -35.70 -10.31
N ARG A 35 35.32 -35.97 -10.68
CA ARG A 35 36.16 -35.59 -11.83
C ARG A 35 35.79 -34.39 -12.68
N ALA A 36 36.72 -33.48 -12.77
CA ALA A 36 36.90 -32.47 -13.81
C ALA A 36 36.94 -33.11 -15.23
N GLY A 37 36.10 -32.62 -16.11
CA GLY A 37 36.14 -32.87 -17.55
C GLY A 37 36.46 -31.57 -18.27
N THR A 38 37.71 -31.45 -18.70
CA THR A 38 38.20 -30.43 -19.62
C THR A 38 37.56 -30.68 -20.98
N VAL A 39 36.79 -29.73 -21.51
CA VAL A 39 36.36 -29.75 -22.92
C VAL A 39 37.00 -28.57 -23.64
N LEU A 40 37.76 -28.90 -24.67
CA LEU A 40 38.56 -28.05 -25.52
C LEU A 40 37.70 -27.03 -26.28
N ALA A 41 38.25 -25.81 -26.34
CA ALA A 41 37.78 -24.75 -27.23
C ALA A 41 38.23 -25.08 -28.69
N ALA A 42 37.31 -25.51 -29.51
CA ALA A 42 37.42 -25.48 -30.99
C ALA A 42 36.02 -25.80 -31.55
N ASP A 43 35.23 -24.79 -31.86
CA ASP A 43 34.26 -24.72 -32.97
C ASP A 43 33.39 -23.44 -32.83
N LEU A 44 34.01 -22.30 -33.09
CA LEU A 44 33.27 -21.06 -33.21
C LEU A 44 33.80 -20.24 -34.40
N LEU A 45 33.72 -20.80 -35.59
CA LEU A 45 34.03 -20.06 -36.82
C LEU A 45 33.40 -20.74 -38.05
N ALA A 46 32.06 -20.75 -38.13
CA ALA A 46 31.31 -20.87 -39.38
C ALA A 46 29.82 -20.77 -39.15
N LYS A 47 29.27 -19.55 -39.18
CA LYS A 47 27.93 -19.22 -39.71
C LYS A 47 27.65 -17.74 -39.51
N VAL A 48 28.38 -16.91 -40.20
CA VAL A 48 27.95 -15.54 -40.52
C VAL A 48 27.77 -15.53 -42.03
N ARG A 49 26.58 -15.72 -42.49
CA ARG A 49 26.02 -15.22 -43.77
C ARG A 49 24.57 -15.66 -43.88
N ASP A 50 23.76 -14.63 -44.14
CA ASP A 50 22.35 -14.64 -44.51
C ASP A 50 21.35 -14.43 -43.38
N ALA A 51 20.93 -13.16 -43.26
CA ALA A 51 19.53 -12.74 -43.41
C ALA A 51 19.39 -11.28 -42.99
N THR A 52 19.72 -10.42 -43.89
CA THR A 52 19.18 -9.04 -43.88
C THR A 52 17.73 -9.12 -44.33
N THR A 53 16.80 -9.25 -43.38
CA THR A 53 15.41 -8.91 -43.61
C THR A 53 14.87 -8.39 -42.28
N ALA A 54 14.91 -7.09 -42.11
CA ALA A 54 14.22 -6.40 -41.00
C ALA A 54 12.72 -6.66 -41.17
N PRO A 55 11.98 -7.05 -40.10
CA PRO A 55 10.54 -7.10 -40.17
C PRO A 55 10.04 -5.67 -40.36
N ALA A 56 9.09 -5.51 -41.30
CA ALA A 56 8.41 -4.25 -41.57
C ALA A 56 7.70 -3.78 -40.27
N PRO A 57 7.68 -2.46 -40.00
CA PRO A 57 6.95 -1.94 -38.84
C PRO A 57 5.48 -2.31 -38.95
N PRO A 58 4.81 -2.64 -37.83
CA PRO A 58 3.41 -2.98 -37.84
C PRO A 58 2.61 -1.80 -38.41
N GLN A 59 1.82 -2.09 -39.46
CA GLN A 59 0.93 -1.11 -40.07
C GLN A 59 -0.13 -0.72 -39.03
N ALA A 60 -0.22 0.57 -38.74
CA ALA A 60 -1.28 1.13 -37.93
C ALA A 60 -2.64 0.89 -38.62
N HIS A 61 -3.48 0.05 -38.03
CA HIS A 61 -4.88 -0.03 -38.41
C HIS A 61 -5.55 1.32 -38.15
N PRO A 62 -6.36 1.88 -39.05
CA PRO A 62 -7.12 3.07 -38.79
C PRO A 62 -8.09 2.77 -37.64
N GLY A 63 -7.77 3.32 -36.47
CA GLY A 63 -8.58 3.18 -35.28
C GLY A 63 -9.92 3.86 -35.45
N SER A 64 -10.98 3.17 -35.05
CA SER A 64 -12.29 3.73 -34.78
C SER A 64 -12.18 5.05 -34.00
N PRO A 65 -13.07 6.02 -34.20
CA PRO A 65 -13.09 7.27 -33.46
C PRO A 65 -13.66 7.05 -32.05
N GLY A 66 -12.95 6.29 -31.23
CA GLY A 66 -13.10 6.31 -29.78
C GLY A 66 -12.23 7.45 -29.29
N GLY A 67 -12.84 8.55 -28.83
CA GLY A 67 -12.11 9.68 -28.26
C GLY A 67 -11.07 9.16 -27.27
N ARG A 68 -9.80 9.52 -27.44
CA ARG A 68 -8.76 9.32 -26.45
C ARG A 68 -9.23 10.02 -25.18
N ALA A 69 -9.70 9.26 -24.22
CA ALA A 69 -9.95 9.79 -22.89
C ALA A 69 -8.64 10.45 -22.43
N GLY A 70 -8.65 11.76 -22.24
CA GLY A 70 -7.46 12.52 -21.85
C GLY A 70 -6.84 11.94 -20.58
N THR A 71 -5.52 12.04 -20.46
CA THR A 71 -4.79 11.66 -19.25
C THR A 71 -5.33 12.49 -18.08
N VAL A 72 -5.63 11.85 -16.95
CA VAL A 72 -6.02 12.54 -15.71
C VAL A 72 -4.80 13.29 -15.17
N LEU A 73 -4.92 14.61 -15.04
CA LEU A 73 -3.84 15.43 -14.49
C LEU A 73 -4.02 15.63 -12.99
N ALA A 74 -2.91 15.65 -12.27
CA ALA A 74 -2.90 15.95 -10.83
C ALA A 74 -3.60 17.29 -10.53
N ALA A 75 -3.36 18.32 -11.36
CA ALA A 75 -3.96 19.63 -11.20
C ALA A 75 -5.49 19.63 -11.25
N ASP A 76 -6.09 18.77 -12.09
CA ASP A 76 -7.54 18.67 -12.23
C ASP A 76 -8.17 18.04 -10.98
N LEU A 77 -7.55 16.98 -10.44
CA LEU A 77 -7.97 16.36 -9.17
C LEU A 77 -7.78 17.33 -7.99
N LEU A 78 -6.64 18.01 -7.91
CA LEU A 78 -6.37 18.96 -6.84
C LEU A 78 -7.32 20.16 -6.88
N ALA A 79 -7.81 20.56 -8.07
CA ALA A 79 -8.81 21.61 -8.20
C ALA A 79 -10.16 21.23 -7.54
N LYS A 80 -10.51 19.95 -7.52
CA LYS A 80 -11.76 19.45 -6.91
C LYS A 80 -11.69 19.36 -5.37
N VAL A 81 -10.49 19.37 -4.80
CA VAL A 81 -10.24 19.19 -3.36
C VAL A 81 -9.52 20.40 -2.76
N ARG A 82 -9.81 21.59 -3.27
CA ARG A 82 -9.25 22.85 -2.73
C ARG A 82 -9.84 23.17 -1.38
N ASP A 83 -11.16 23.14 -1.30
CA ASP A 83 -11.92 23.56 -0.15
C ASP A 83 -12.29 22.33 0.70
N CYS A 84 -12.01 22.40 1.98
CA CYS A 84 -12.28 21.33 2.92
C CYS A 84 -13.59 21.58 3.66
N VAL A 85 -14.58 20.74 3.44
CA VAL A 85 -15.73 20.58 4.32
C VAL A 85 -15.45 19.38 5.22
N PRO A 86 -15.10 19.57 6.51
CA PRO A 86 -14.72 18.47 7.38
C PRO A 86 -15.88 17.48 7.58
N VAL A 87 -15.60 16.19 7.37
CA VAL A 87 -16.49 15.08 7.74
C VAL A 87 -16.00 14.35 8.98
N SER A 88 -14.72 14.54 9.35
CA SER A 88 -14.21 14.08 10.63
C SER A 88 -14.66 15.01 11.77
N ARG A 89 -14.97 14.43 12.94
CA ARG A 89 -15.36 15.17 14.15
C ARG A 89 -14.18 15.77 14.90
N GLY A 90 -12.96 15.46 14.47
CA GLY A 90 -11.69 15.92 15.01
C GLY A 90 -10.64 16.00 13.92
N ARG A 91 -9.39 16.10 14.35
CA ARG A 91 -8.23 16.20 13.45
C ARG A 91 -7.23 15.11 13.76
N TYR A 92 -6.52 14.66 12.76
CA TYR A 92 -5.46 13.70 12.82
C TYR A 92 -4.10 14.37 12.95
N ARG A 93 -3.11 13.59 13.34
CA ARG A 93 -1.68 13.93 13.35
C ARG A 93 -1.02 13.27 12.14
N SER A 94 0.09 13.83 11.66
CA SER A 94 0.99 13.12 10.76
C SER A 94 1.75 12.01 11.49
N ASP A 95 2.29 12.33 12.67
CA ASP A 95 3.13 11.44 13.48
C ASP A 95 2.72 11.44 14.94
N GLU A 96 3.26 10.49 15.72
CA GLU A 96 3.17 10.53 17.16
C GLU A 96 3.86 11.80 17.70
N GLY A 97 3.13 12.55 18.52
CA GLY A 97 3.61 13.83 19.07
C GLY A 97 3.44 15.04 18.16
N ALA A 98 3.12 14.87 16.88
CA ALA A 98 2.79 15.99 16.00
C ALA A 98 1.46 16.66 16.36
N PRO A 99 1.22 17.93 15.99
CA PRO A 99 -0.06 18.61 16.20
C PRO A 99 -1.22 17.92 15.47
N ALA A 100 -2.36 17.77 16.10
CA ALA A 100 -3.58 17.29 15.47
C ALA A 100 -4.20 18.41 14.61
N ASN A 101 -3.83 18.50 13.35
CA ASN A 101 -4.23 19.57 12.45
C ASN A 101 -4.83 19.11 11.10
N ILE A 102 -4.84 17.80 10.82
CA ILE A 102 -5.29 17.21 9.56
C ILE A 102 -6.74 16.77 9.67
N PRO A 103 -7.72 17.46 9.04
CA PRO A 103 -9.09 16.98 8.93
C PRO A 103 -9.22 15.97 7.79
N VAL A 104 -10.23 15.10 7.89
CA VAL A 104 -10.77 14.41 6.71
C VAL A 104 -11.93 15.26 6.19
N CYS A 105 -11.88 15.56 4.90
CA CYS A 105 -12.82 16.43 4.22
C CYS A 105 -13.72 15.62 3.29
N GLY A 106 -14.96 16.02 3.13
CA GLY A 106 -15.92 15.43 2.19
C GLY A 106 -16.09 16.28 0.94
N THR A 107 -16.40 15.62 -0.16
CA THR A 107 -16.85 16.21 -1.41
C THR A 107 -17.81 15.22 -2.10
N SER A 108 -18.42 15.59 -3.23
CA SER A 108 -19.33 14.67 -3.94
C SER A 108 -18.59 13.39 -4.36
N GLY A 109 -19.00 12.26 -3.81
CA GLY A 109 -18.49 10.92 -4.16
C GLY A 109 -17.09 10.57 -3.68
N ALA A 110 -16.47 11.41 -2.82
CA ALA A 110 -15.16 11.13 -2.27
C ALA A 110 -14.92 11.80 -0.92
N VAL A 111 -14.03 11.22 -0.11
CA VAL A 111 -13.39 11.89 1.00
C VAL A 111 -11.92 12.13 0.68
N PHE A 112 -11.33 13.15 1.28
CA PHE A 112 -9.92 13.47 1.04
C PHE A 112 -9.24 14.09 2.25
N TRP A 113 -7.93 14.01 2.28
CA TRP A 113 -7.07 14.73 3.23
C TRP A 113 -5.75 15.11 2.58
N LYS A 114 -5.06 16.06 3.19
CA LYS A 114 -3.72 16.50 2.80
C LYS A 114 -2.79 16.27 3.98
N ALA A 115 -1.75 15.48 3.76
CA ALA A 115 -0.84 15.05 4.80
C ALA A 115 0.59 14.91 4.28
N ASP A 116 1.42 14.27 5.05
CA ASP A 116 2.68 13.65 4.67
C ASP A 116 2.46 12.31 3.96
N LEU A 117 3.52 11.53 3.80
CA LEU A 117 3.48 10.13 3.43
C LEU A 117 4.59 9.39 4.17
N ASP A 118 4.20 8.61 5.17
CA ASP A 118 5.06 7.65 5.81
C ASP A 118 5.02 6.30 5.09
N ILE A 119 6.15 5.58 5.14
CA ILE A 119 6.28 4.31 4.43
C ILE A 119 5.78 3.17 5.28
N ASP A 120 4.65 2.60 4.89
CA ASP A 120 4.18 1.32 5.41
C ASP A 120 4.86 0.15 4.70
N CYS A 121 5.46 -0.72 5.48
CA CYS A 121 6.07 -1.96 5.03
C CYS A 121 5.32 -3.21 5.51
N ASP A 122 4.18 -3.07 6.16
CA ASP A 122 3.43 -4.17 6.75
C ASP A 122 2.88 -5.16 5.73
N GLY A 123 2.61 -6.37 6.19
CA GLY A 123 2.06 -7.45 5.40
C GLY A 123 3.04 -8.57 5.08
N ARG A 124 2.95 -9.10 3.88
CA ARG A 124 3.81 -10.19 3.44
C ARG A 124 5.26 -9.71 3.31
N PRO A 125 6.22 -10.33 4.04
CA PRO A 125 7.61 -9.90 4.00
C PRO A 125 8.23 -10.10 2.63
N GLY A 126 9.10 -9.15 2.25
CA GLY A 126 9.89 -9.16 1.03
C GLY A 126 11.32 -8.65 1.28
N PRO A 127 12.14 -8.51 0.22
CA PRO A 127 13.51 -8.03 0.36
C PRO A 127 13.65 -6.64 0.97
N ARG A 128 12.70 -5.75 0.71
CA ARG A 128 12.72 -4.33 1.10
C ARG A 128 11.83 -4.05 2.30
N CYS A 129 10.79 -4.87 2.52
CA CYS A 129 9.82 -4.75 3.60
C CYS A 129 9.86 -6.00 4.48
N ASN A 130 10.54 -5.93 5.61
CA ASN A 130 10.66 -7.00 6.60
C ASN A 130 11.25 -6.45 7.90
N ARG A 131 11.32 -7.25 8.97
CA ARG A 131 11.81 -6.86 10.30
C ARG A 131 13.26 -6.35 10.36
N ARG A 132 14.07 -6.54 9.31
CA ARG A 132 15.44 -6.02 9.23
C ARG A 132 15.50 -4.65 8.60
N THR A 133 14.56 -4.36 7.70
CA THR A 133 14.47 -3.09 6.97
C THR A 133 13.49 -2.13 7.63
N ASP A 134 12.58 -2.62 8.47
CA ASP A 134 11.62 -1.83 9.22
C ASP A 134 11.48 -2.39 10.64
N PRO A 135 11.88 -1.64 11.68
CA PRO A 135 11.76 -2.09 13.06
C PRO A 135 10.32 -2.22 13.56
N TYR A 136 9.38 -1.56 12.91
CA TYR A 136 7.94 -1.60 13.23
C TYR A 136 7.15 -2.60 12.40
N PHE A 137 7.81 -3.32 11.49
CA PHE A 137 7.20 -4.28 10.58
C PHE A 137 6.28 -5.27 11.27
N ALA A 138 5.02 -5.32 10.85
CA ALA A 138 4.04 -6.36 11.17
C ALA A 138 3.80 -7.28 9.97
N ALA A 139 3.79 -8.61 10.19
CA ALA A 139 3.58 -9.58 9.10
C ALA A 139 2.09 -9.76 8.75
N SER A 140 1.29 -8.72 8.85
CA SER A 140 -0.15 -8.72 8.61
C SER A 140 -0.61 -7.37 8.08
N THR A 141 -1.75 -7.37 7.39
CA THR A 141 -2.50 -6.18 7.00
C THR A 141 -3.96 -6.36 7.42
N ALA A 142 -4.67 -5.27 7.70
CA ALA A 142 -6.09 -5.33 8.12
C ALA A 142 -6.98 -5.95 7.05
N PHE A 143 -6.64 -5.77 5.78
CA PHE A 143 -7.33 -6.39 4.66
C PHE A 143 -6.42 -7.42 3.99
N ALA A 144 -7.00 -8.54 3.57
CA ALA A 144 -6.27 -9.66 3.01
C ALA A 144 -6.50 -9.79 1.50
N ARG A 145 -5.59 -10.45 0.83
CA ARG A 145 -5.71 -10.92 -0.54
C ARG A 145 -6.86 -11.92 -0.69
N SER A 146 -7.23 -12.20 -1.93
CA SER A 146 -8.25 -13.22 -2.26
C SER A 146 -7.93 -14.63 -1.73
N ASP A 147 -6.65 -14.93 -1.53
CA ASP A 147 -6.17 -16.20 -0.96
C ASP A 147 -6.07 -16.19 0.60
N GLY A 148 -6.55 -15.12 1.24
CA GLY A 148 -6.52 -14.94 2.69
C GLY A 148 -5.15 -14.52 3.27
N ARG A 149 -4.13 -14.34 2.45
CA ARG A 149 -2.80 -13.90 2.89
C ARG A 149 -2.73 -12.37 3.03
N PRO A 150 -1.82 -11.84 3.85
CA PRO A 150 -1.58 -10.40 3.91
C PRO A 150 -1.18 -9.82 2.55
N LEU A 151 -1.47 -8.55 2.35
CA LEU A 151 -0.99 -7.78 1.20
C LEU A 151 0.54 -7.69 1.22
N SER A 152 1.13 -7.28 0.12
CA SER A 152 2.57 -7.02 0.02
C SER A 152 2.79 -5.52 -0.20
N ALA A 153 3.34 -4.85 0.78
CA ALA A 153 3.64 -3.42 0.69
C ALA A 153 4.63 -3.09 -0.44
N GLU A 154 5.52 -4.03 -0.81
CA GLU A 154 6.45 -3.86 -1.93
C GLU A 154 5.79 -3.97 -3.30
N ALA A 155 4.70 -4.73 -3.43
CA ALA A 155 4.14 -5.08 -4.73
C ALA A 155 2.83 -4.34 -5.05
N LEU A 156 2.04 -4.06 -4.03
CA LEU A 156 0.73 -3.45 -4.18
C LEU A 156 0.73 -2.02 -3.63
N PRO A 157 0.44 -1.01 -4.45
CA PRO A 157 0.12 0.31 -3.94
C PRO A 157 -1.15 0.26 -3.11
N PHE A 158 -1.03 0.56 -1.81
CA PHE A 158 -2.16 0.72 -0.91
C PHE A 158 -1.95 1.88 0.05
N VAL A 159 -3.05 2.33 0.63
CA VAL A 159 -3.10 3.39 1.65
C VAL A 159 -3.54 2.78 2.95
N VAL A 160 -2.95 3.27 4.05
CA VAL A 160 -3.34 2.95 5.42
C VAL A 160 -4.36 3.99 5.90
N LEU A 161 -5.52 3.56 6.34
CA LEU A 161 -6.50 4.44 6.98
C LEU A 161 -6.35 4.40 8.50
N PRO A 162 -6.65 5.49 9.22
CA PRO A 162 -6.78 5.41 10.66
C PRO A 162 -7.90 4.41 11.03
N ALA A 163 -7.65 3.57 12.03
CA ALA A 163 -8.68 2.67 12.52
C ALA A 163 -9.94 3.44 12.96
N PRO A 164 -11.14 2.88 12.76
CA PRO A 164 -12.40 3.55 13.12
C PRO A 164 -12.40 4.06 14.56
N SER A 165 -12.80 5.32 14.72
CA SER A 165 -12.75 5.99 16.02
C SER A 165 -13.85 7.06 16.13
N ARG A 166 -13.87 7.77 17.27
CA ARG A 166 -14.74 8.95 17.44
C ARG A 166 -14.34 10.14 16.55
N ILE A 167 -13.09 10.14 16.03
CA ILE A 167 -12.63 11.18 15.12
C ILE A 167 -13.31 10.97 13.76
N TRP A 168 -13.25 9.75 13.24
CA TRP A 168 -13.84 9.40 11.94
C TRP A 168 -13.97 7.89 11.81
N ASP A 169 -15.04 7.45 11.14
CA ASP A 169 -15.23 6.07 10.72
C ASP A 169 -15.40 6.04 9.19
N PHE A 170 -14.40 5.51 8.49
CA PHE A 170 -14.41 5.45 7.04
C PHE A 170 -15.55 4.60 6.47
N ARG A 171 -16.10 3.68 7.27
CA ARG A 171 -17.21 2.81 6.86
C ARG A 171 -18.51 3.59 6.65
N ASP A 172 -18.69 4.72 7.35
CA ASP A 172 -19.84 5.63 7.19
C ASP A 172 -19.88 6.26 5.78
N HIS A 173 -18.76 6.18 5.06
CA HIS A 173 -18.59 6.67 3.68
C HIS A 173 -18.56 5.55 2.63
N GLY A 174 -18.99 4.33 2.97
CA GLY A 174 -18.94 3.17 2.08
C GLY A 174 -17.52 2.76 1.68
N ILE A 175 -16.51 3.13 2.50
CA ILE A 175 -15.10 2.79 2.29
C ILE A 175 -14.80 1.48 3.02
N THR A 176 -14.03 0.62 2.38
CA THR A 176 -13.62 -0.69 2.88
C THR A 176 -12.28 -1.10 2.26
N GLY A 177 -11.76 -2.28 2.62
CA GLY A 177 -10.63 -2.88 1.93
C GLY A 177 -10.89 -3.03 0.43
N GLY A 178 -9.95 -2.57 -0.39
CA GLY A 178 -10.10 -2.52 -1.84
C GLY A 178 -10.78 -1.26 -2.38
N SER A 179 -11.26 -0.34 -1.55
CA SER A 179 -11.72 0.97 -2.04
C SER A 179 -10.58 1.71 -2.72
N VAL A 180 -10.90 2.39 -3.82
CA VAL A 180 -9.91 3.00 -4.70
C VAL A 180 -9.51 4.38 -4.19
N VAL A 181 -8.21 4.65 -4.24
CA VAL A 181 -7.61 5.90 -3.78
C VAL A 181 -6.76 6.50 -4.90
N ALA A 182 -6.93 7.79 -5.17
CA ALA A 182 -5.95 8.57 -5.91
C ALA A 182 -5.01 9.26 -4.91
N VAL A 183 -3.73 8.90 -4.95
CA VAL A 183 -2.67 9.54 -4.16
C VAL A 183 -1.89 10.47 -5.06
N ILE A 184 -1.75 11.71 -4.65
CA ILE A 184 -1.15 12.78 -5.47
C ILE A 184 0.02 13.38 -4.72
N HIS A 185 1.18 13.39 -5.37
CA HIS A 185 2.35 14.12 -4.90
C HIS A 185 2.93 14.93 -6.06
N ARG A 186 2.97 16.25 -5.90
CA ARG A 186 3.37 17.20 -6.96
C ARG A 186 2.45 17.06 -8.20
N ASP A 187 3.02 16.66 -9.33
CA ASP A 187 2.33 16.44 -10.62
C ASP A 187 1.99 14.98 -10.90
N ARG A 188 2.34 14.07 -9.97
CA ARG A 188 2.11 12.64 -10.13
C ARG A 188 0.84 12.18 -9.45
N VAL A 189 0.11 11.33 -10.14
CA VAL A 189 -1.07 10.61 -9.61
C VAL A 189 -0.77 9.13 -9.60
N GLN A 190 -0.97 8.50 -8.45
CA GLN A 190 -0.91 7.05 -8.27
C GLN A 190 -2.27 6.55 -7.81
N TYR A 191 -2.78 5.52 -8.47
CA TYR A 191 -3.98 4.83 -8.01
C TYR A 191 -3.60 3.64 -7.14
N ALA A 192 -4.19 3.61 -5.96
CA ALA A 192 -3.97 2.64 -4.92
C ALA A 192 -5.31 2.07 -4.43
N VAL A 193 -5.25 1.11 -3.53
CA VAL A 193 -6.42 0.62 -2.80
C VAL A 193 -6.28 0.93 -1.31
N VAL A 194 -7.38 0.96 -0.58
CA VAL A 194 -7.34 0.88 0.88
C VAL A 194 -6.90 -0.53 1.25
N GLY A 195 -5.73 -0.69 1.86
CA GLY A 195 -5.10 -1.99 2.12
C GLY A 195 -4.89 -2.29 3.60
N ASP A 196 -4.79 -1.27 4.44
CA ASP A 196 -4.53 -1.46 5.85
C ASP A 196 -5.22 -0.41 6.73
N THR A 197 -5.12 -0.62 8.05
CA THR A 197 -5.55 0.34 9.08
C THR A 197 -4.45 0.51 10.12
N GLY A 198 -4.16 1.75 10.43
CA GLY A 198 -3.16 2.17 11.43
C GLY A 198 -3.77 2.73 12.71
N PRO A 199 -2.98 3.48 13.49
CA PRO A 199 -3.41 4.10 14.74
C PRO A 199 -4.61 5.03 14.56
N GLN A 200 -5.49 5.10 15.56
CA GLN A 200 -6.73 5.89 15.53
C GLN A 200 -6.54 7.41 15.44
N GLY A 201 -5.34 7.91 15.70
CA GLY A 201 -5.06 9.34 15.75
C GLY A 201 -4.08 9.84 14.70
N ILE A 202 -3.56 8.96 13.84
CA ILE A 202 -2.54 9.27 12.82
C ILE A 202 -3.11 8.99 11.42
N ILE A 203 -2.71 9.80 10.44
CA ILE A 203 -3.11 9.68 9.03
C ILE A 203 -1.98 10.22 8.14
N GLY A 204 -1.75 9.61 6.97
CA GLY A 204 -0.69 10.03 6.06
C GLY A 204 0.29 8.91 5.75
N GLU A 205 -0.18 7.67 5.70
CA GLU A 205 0.66 6.49 5.53
C GLU A 205 0.24 5.71 4.28
N ALA A 206 1.23 5.18 3.55
CA ALA A 206 1.00 4.37 2.36
C ALA A 206 2.13 3.37 2.14
N SER A 207 1.82 2.30 1.41
CA SER A 207 2.75 1.20 1.13
C SER A 207 4.03 1.67 0.44
N TYR A 208 5.11 0.91 0.61
CA TYR A 208 6.36 1.05 -0.12
C TYR A 208 6.12 1.27 -1.63
N ALA A 209 5.26 0.43 -2.25
CA ALA A 209 4.94 0.51 -3.66
C ALA A 209 4.22 1.81 -4.06
N SER A 210 3.43 2.39 -3.16
CA SER A 210 2.79 3.70 -3.39
C SER A 210 3.81 4.81 -3.45
N ALA A 211 4.75 4.85 -2.50
CA ALA A 211 5.80 5.84 -2.46
C ALA A 211 6.72 5.75 -3.68
N ASP A 212 7.17 4.54 -4.04
CA ASP A 212 8.03 4.29 -5.21
C ASP A 212 7.36 4.77 -6.50
N ALA A 213 6.08 4.45 -6.69
CA ALA A 213 5.32 4.89 -7.87
C ALA A 213 5.14 6.41 -7.96
N LEU A 214 5.07 7.10 -6.83
CA LEU A 214 5.03 8.56 -6.75
C LEU A 214 6.40 9.22 -6.90
N GLY A 215 7.49 8.44 -6.96
CA GLY A 215 8.86 8.94 -6.97
C GLY A 215 9.28 9.54 -5.62
N ILE A 216 8.62 9.13 -4.55
CA ILE A 216 9.01 9.41 -3.18
C ILE A 216 10.02 8.35 -2.74
N ARG A 217 11.04 8.73 -1.98
CA ARG A 217 12.02 7.77 -1.45
C ARG A 217 11.29 6.76 -0.55
N ALA A 218 11.19 5.51 -1.02
CA ALA A 218 10.47 4.44 -0.35
C ALA A 218 11.37 3.67 0.63
N ASP A 219 11.96 4.36 1.59
CA ASP A 219 12.85 3.80 2.59
C ASP A 219 12.15 3.88 3.97
N PRO A 220 11.80 2.75 4.61
CA PRO A 220 11.07 2.77 5.88
C PRO A 220 11.86 3.44 7.02
N HIS A 221 13.20 3.54 6.91
CA HIS A 221 14.02 4.20 7.93
C HIS A 221 14.15 5.72 7.81
N GLY A 222 13.61 6.34 6.79
CA GLY A 222 13.76 7.80 6.63
C GLY A 222 13.45 8.28 5.22
N GLY A 223 12.65 7.51 4.50
CA GLY A 223 12.00 7.92 3.27
C GLY A 223 10.75 8.72 3.55
N GLY A 224 9.77 8.59 2.66
CA GLY A 224 8.52 9.31 2.77
C GLY A 224 8.58 10.75 2.27
N ALA A 225 7.49 11.46 2.46
CA ALA A 225 7.35 12.88 2.15
C ALA A 225 6.76 13.60 3.36
N ARG A 226 7.45 14.61 3.88
CA ARG A 226 7.04 15.33 5.11
C ARG A 226 5.73 16.10 4.97
N SER A 227 5.25 16.35 3.75
CA SER A 227 4.01 17.05 3.45
C SER A 227 3.72 17.05 1.95
N GLY A 228 2.58 17.61 1.56
CA GLY A 228 2.27 17.84 0.14
C GLY A 228 1.73 16.61 -0.57
N VAL A 229 1.28 15.60 0.16
CA VAL A 229 0.57 14.46 -0.40
C VAL A 229 -0.93 14.65 -0.18
N THR A 230 -1.70 14.43 -1.24
CA THR A 230 -3.17 14.47 -1.20
C THR A 230 -3.71 13.08 -1.48
N TYR A 231 -4.60 12.64 -0.63
CA TYR A 231 -5.29 11.36 -0.73
C TYR A 231 -6.76 11.61 -1.02
N ILE A 232 -7.29 11.03 -2.10
CA ILE A 232 -8.70 11.10 -2.48
C ILE A 232 -9.24 9.68 -2.52
N VAL A 233 -10.06 9.31 -1.55
CA VAL A 233 -10.71 7.99 -1.50
C VAL A 233 -12.08 8.11 -2.12
N PHE A 234 -12.32 7.34 -3.18
CA PHE A 234 -13.62 7.32 -3.85
C PHE A 234 -14.60 6.45 -3.06
N GLU A 235 -15.71 7.05 -2.67
CA GLU A 235 -16.77 6.37 -1.92
C GLU A 235 -17.43 5.26 -2.75
N ASN A 236 -17.88 4.20 -2.07
CA ASN A 236 -18.57 3.07 -2.69
C ASN A 236 -17.80 2.42 -3.85
N SER A 237 -16.49 2.55 -3.87
CA SER A 237 -15.62 1.94 -4.86
C SER A 237 -14.96 0.67 -4.32
N ARG A 238 -14.66 -0.28 -5.22
CA ARG A 238 -13.98 -1.51 -4.82
C ARG A 238 -13.24 -2.15 -5.99
N VAL A 239 -12.04 -2.63 -5.72
CA VAL A 239 -11.26 -3.55 -6.55
C VAL A 239 -11.39 -4.96 -5.98
N SER A 240 -11.67 -5.93 -6.82
CA SER A 240 -11.77 -7.34 -6.44
C SER A 240 -11.23 -8.23 -7.56
N PRO A 241 -10.19 -9.04 -7.28
CA PRO A 241 -9.50 -9.18 -5.99
C PRO A 241 -8.69 -7.92 -5.61
N ILE A 242 -8.53 -7.68 -4.30
CA ILE A 242 -7.88 -6.46 -3.76
C ILE A 242 -6.44 -6.27 -4.26
N GLU A 243 -5.74 -7.37 -4.55
CA GLU A 243 -4.37 -7.37 -5.06
C GLU A 243 -4.24 -7.11 -6.56
N ASP A 244 -5.33 -6.90 -7.29
CA ASP A 244 -5.29 -6.59 -8.73
C ASP A 244 -4.91 -5.12 -8.96
N ARG A 245 -3.61 -4.89 -9.11
CA ARG A 245 -3.05 -3.57 -9.39
C ARG A 245 -3.55 -2.97 -10.71
N ALA A 246 -3.73 -3.80 -11.74
CA ALA A 246 -4.16 -3.32 -13.04
C ALA A 246 -5.61 -2.82 -12.98
N GLU A 247 -6.48 -3.56 -12.29
CA GLU A 247 -7.87 -3.16 -12.06
C GLU A 247 -7.94 -1.90 -11.16
N ALA A 248 -7.05 -1.79 -10.15
CA ALA A 248 -6.96 -0.59 -9.32
C ALA A 248 -6.66 0.66 -10.17
N VAL A 249 -5.72 0.57 -11.10
CA VAL A 249 -5.38 1.66 -12.02
C VAL A 249 -6.55 1.97 -12.96
N ALA A 250 -7.11 0.97 -13.62
CA ALA A 250 -8.21 1.15 -14.59
C ALA A 250 -9.46 1.74 -13.92
N THR A 251 -9.82 1.23 -12.75
CA THR A 251 -10.94 1.75 -11.97
C THR A 251 -10.66 3.14 -11.43
N GLY A 252 -9.44 3.38 -10.94
CA GLY A 252 -9.01 4.68 -10.44
C GLY A 252 -9.09 5.77 -11.52
N GLU A 253 -8.58 5.51 -12.71
CA GLU A 253 -8.70 6.45 -13.83
C GLU A 253 -10.15 6.75 -14.22
N ARG A 254 -11.00 5.74 -14.25
CA ARG A 254 -12.41 5.90 -14.56
C ARG A 254 -13.13 6.76 -13.50
N LEU A 255 -12.87 6.49 -12.22
CA LEU A 255 -13.44 7.24 -11.10
C LEU A 255 -12.92 8.69 -11.08
N ALA A 256 -11.63 8.88 -11.31
CA ALA A 256 -11.02 10.20 -11.36
C ALA A 256 -11.62 11.06 -12.48
N ARG A 257 -11.83 10.51 -13.67
CA ARG A 257 -12.48 11.24 -14.78
C ARG A 257 -13.90 11.66 -14.44
N ARG A 258 -14.71 10.77 -13.85
CA ARG A 258 -16.06 11.11 -13.40
C ARG A 258 -16.04 12.18 -12.32
N PHE A 259 -15.16 12.03 -11.34
CA PHE A 259 -14.97 12.99 -10.26
C PHE A 259 -14.61 14.39 -10.79
N ILE A 260 -13.72 14.48 -11.78
CA ILE A 260 -13.37 15.74 -12.44
C ILE A 260 -14.57 16.30 -13.22
N ALA A 261 -15.33 15.46 -13.93
CA ALA A 261 -16.52 15.87 -14.67
C ALA A 261 -17.65 16.38 -13.74
N GLY A 262 -17.71 15.88 -12.50
CA GLY A 262 -18.76 16.22 -11.55
C GLY A 262 -19.97 15.30 -11.65
N ASP A 263 -19.76 14.09 -12.22
CA ASP A 263 -20.78 13.05 -12.43
C ASP A 263 -20.87 12.08 -11.24
#